data_f40e52524573c047b8639234d399220f
#
_entry.id   f40e52524573c047b8639234d399220f
#
_cell.length_a   1.000
_cell.length_b   1.000
_cell.length_c   1.000
_cell.angle_alpha   90.00
_cell.angle_beta   90.00
_cell.angle_gamma   90.00
#
_symmetry.space_group_name_H-M   'P 1'
#
loop_
_entity.id
_entity.type
_entity.pdbx_description
1 polymer ?
#
loop_
_entity_poly.entity_id
_entity_poly.type
_entity_poly.pdbx_seq_one_letter_code
_entity_poly.pdbx_strand_id
1 'polypeptide(L)'
;MNKAKQLLSLLICFLMILAVSLRRDGRWLGHSVGQEKEATPAAVNDTITKQSDGTLVVNTTDLGKDITGFGGTVPLKIYIRDGKITKVEALDNAESPEFFQKVKVLLTRWDGKTLDEAAALDVDAVSGATFSSRAIIGNMQRGIQYAQRAAATNHWYDALDLSVKDIAGLIVALMAAVVPLFYHNRRYRVIQQLLNIAVLGFWCGSFISYTSLISFMSNGINVLSLLVPTLLLITAFVYPLFGKRQYYCTNICPFGSLQELVGRAVPYKVRLKSGLVRRLDAFRKVLWAVLMLCLWTGVWFDWIDYEPFSAFIVQSASWTVIAIAIAFTALSAVIMRPYCRFVCPTGTLLKISEDNK
;
A
#
# COMPACT_ATOMS: atom_id res chain seq x y z
N MET A 1 30.08 -19.23 -5.51
CA MET A 1 29.71 -18.25 -4.48
C MET A 1 28.72 -18.85 -3.51
N ASN A 2 28.90 -18.66 -2.22
CA ASN A 2 28.10 -19.37 -1.22
C ASN A 2 26.68 -18.77 -1.15
N LYS A 3 25.66 -19.54 -1.53
CA LYS A 3 24.23 -19.22 -1.31
C LYS A 3 23.94 -18.75 0.11
N ALA A 4 24.76 -19.23 1.09
CA ALA A 4 24.69 -18.80 2.48
C ALA A 4 24.96 -17.29 2.66
N LYS A 5 25.95 -16.71 1.98
CA LYS A 5 26.23 -15.26 2.06
C LYS A 5 25.09 -14.43 1.47
N GLN A 6 24.48 -14.91 0.38
CA GLN A 6 23.35 -14.24 -0.25
C GLN A 6 22.11 -14.26 0.66
N LEU A 7 21.82 -15.42 1.28
CA LEU A 7 20.74 -15.54 2.25
C LEU A 7 21.00 -14.67 3.49
N LEU A 8 22.24 -14.60 3.97
CA LEU A 8 22.60 -13.74 5.09
C LEU A 8 22.40 -12.26 4.76
N SER A 9 22.82 -11.82 3.57
CA SER A 9 22.63 -10.44 3.11
C SER A 9 21.15 -10.09 2.99
N LEU A 10 20.34 -10.98 2.46
CA LEU A 10 18.90 -10.86 2.35
C LEU A 10 18.25 -10.79 3.73
N LEU A 11 18.66 -11.66 4.67
CA LEU A 11 18.19 -11.65 6.05
C LEU A 11 18.49 -10.32 6.74
N ILE A 12 19.70 -9.79 6.59
CA ILE A 12 20.10 -8.50 7.16
C ILE A 12 19.21 -7.38 6.60
N CYS A 13 18.95 -7.35 5.29
CA CYS A 13 18.06 -6.37 4.68
C CYS A 13 16.63 -6.45 5.25
N PHE A 14 16.08 -7.64 5.43
CA PHE A 14 14.78 -7.82 6.05
C PHE A 14 14.74 -7.40 7.51
N LEU A 15 15.77 -7.74 8.29
CA LEU A 15 15.89 -7.31 9.69
C LEU A 15 15.98 -5.79 9.82
N MET A 16 16.68 -5.11 8.89
CA MET A 16 16.72 -3.64 8.86
C MET A 16 15.35 -3.04 8.61
N ILE A 17 14.59 -3.55 7.63
CA ILE A 17 13.23 -3.08 7.34
C ILE A 17 12.29 -3.38 8.52
N LEU A 18 12.42 -4.56 9.14
CA LEU A 18 11.66 -4.95 10.32
C LEU A 18 11.91 -3.98 11.49
N ALA A 19 13.17 -3.62 11.75
CA ALA A 19 13.51 -2.67 12.80
C ALA A 19 12.87 -1.28 12.55
N VAL A 20 12.81 -0.85 11.29
CA VAL A 20 12.12 0.39 10.89
C VAL A 20 10.62 0.28 11.13
N SER A 21 10.00 -0.83 10.73
CA SER A 21 8.58 -1.11 10.90
C SER A 21 8.18 -1.10 12.39
N LEU A 22 8.93 -1.79 13.23
CA LEU A 22 8.72 -1.80 14.68
C LEU A 22 8.82 -0.40 15.32
N ARG A 23 9.79 0.39 14.85
CA ARG A 23 9.99 1.74 15.39
C ARG A 23 8.93 2.73 14.94
N ARG A 24 8.48 2.63 13.68
CA ARG A 24 7.49 3.54 13.09
C ARG A 24 6.08 3.22 13.55
N ASP A 25 5.67 1.96 13.38
CA ASP A 25 4.29 1.54 13.51
C ASP A 25 4.04 0.73 14.80
N GLY A 26 5.12 0.32 15.50
CA GLY A 26 5.03 -0.54 16.69
C GLY A 26 4.43 -1.92 16.40
N ARG A 27 4.36 -2.30 15.13
CA ARG A 27 3.69 -3.51 14.66
C ARG A 27 4.63 -4.41 13.86
N TRP A 28 4.40 -5.71 13.98
CA TRP A 28 5.03 -6.73 13.17
C TRP A 28 4.00 -7.75 12.69
N LEU A 29 3.86 -7.88 11.38
CA LEU A 29 2.91 -8.80 10.73
C LEU A 29 1.47 -8.68 11.30
N GLY A 30 1.03 -7.46 11.58
CA GLY A 30 -0.27 -7.19 12.16
C GLY A 30 -0.34 -7.26 13.69
N HIS A 31 0.72 -7.74 14.37
CA HIS A 31 0.77 -7.81 15.82
C HIS A 31 1.51 -6.60 16.42
N SER A 32 0.97 -5.98 17.46
CA SER A 32 1.66 -4.92 18.21
C SER A 32 2.79 -5.52 19.05
N VAL A 33 4.01 -4.97 18.92
CA VAL A 33 5.19 -5.40 19.68
C VAL A 33 5.62 -4.25 20.58
N GLY A 34 5.39 -4.39 21.88
CA GLY A 34 5.88 -3.47 22.91
C GLY A 34 4.78 -2.93 23.81
N GLN A 35 5.01 -3.15 25.12
CA GLN A 35 4.32 -2.62 26.31
C GLN A 35 2.83 -2.26 26.12
N GLU A 36 1.98 -3.04 26.79
CA GLU A 36 0.79 -2.53 27.44
C GLU A 36 1.17 -1.29 28.29
N LYS A 37 1.23 -0.12 27.65
CA LYS A 37 0.73 1.05 28.34
C LYS A 37 -0.75 0.75 28.49
N GLU A 38 -1.27 0.77 29.69
CA GLU A 38 -2.67 1.06 29.95
C GLU A 38 -3.01 2.27 29.07
N ALA A 39 -3.34 1.97 27.84
CA ALA A 39 -3.89 2.91 26.91
C ALA A 39 -5.35 2.98 27.29
N THR A 40 -5.80 4.11 27.72
CA THR A 40 -7.02 4.64 27.11
C THR A 40 -7.14 3.99 25.75
N PRO A 41 -8.20 3.25 25.42
CA PRO A 41 -8.24 2.41 24.23
C PRO A 41 -8.07 3.28 22.98
N ALA A 42 -6.83 3.48 22.57
CA ALA A 42 -6.49 3.99 21.26
C ALA A 42 -6.89 2.90 20.29
N ALA A 43 -7.91 3.20 19.50
CA ALA A 43 -8.56 2.41 18.49
C ALA A 43 -7.65 1.35 17.88
N VAL A 44 -7.86 0.11 18.27
CA VAL A 44 -7.59 -1.03 17.42
C VAL A 44 -8.51 -0.82 16.23
N ASN A 45 -7.94 -0.62 15.02
CA ASN A 45 -8.69 -0.48 13.78
C ASN A 45 -9.23 -1.85 13.35
N ASP A 46 -9.92 -2.55 14.24
CA ASP A 46 -10.74 -3.69 13.87
C ASP A 46 -12.11 -3.14 13.47
N THR A 47 -12.24 -2.89 12.17
CA THR A 47 -13.53 -2.50 11.58
C THR A 47 -14.62 -3.52 11.90
N ILE A 48 -14.25 -4.79 12.12
CA ILE A 48 -15.11 -5.86 12.62
C ILE A 48 -14.41 -6.63 13.74
N THR A 49 -15.09 -6.79 14.88
CA THR A 49 -14.61 -7.62 16.00
C THR A 49 -15.70 -8.60 16.38
N LYS A 50 -15.35 -9.87 16.54
CA LYS A 50 -16.27 -10.88 17.06
C LYS A 50 -16.03 -11.06 18.54
N GLN A 51 -17.05 -10.78 19.36
CA GLN A 51 -17.00 -10.99 20.81
C GLN A 51 -17.15 -12.48 21.15
N SER A 52 -16.74 -12.85 22.37
CA SER A 52 -16.80 -14.23 22.87
C SER A 52 -18.23 -14.79 22.95
N ASP A 53 -19.23 -13.94 22.99
CA ASP A 53 -20.67 -14.29 23.02
C ASP A 53 -21.27 -14.45 21.61
N GLY A 54 -20.45 -14.36 20.55
CA GLY A 54 -20.87 -14.47 19.16
C GLY A 54 -21.39 -13.17 18.55
N THR A 55 -21.44 -12.06 19.31
CA THR A 55 -21.83 -10.74 18.79
C THR A 55 -20.74 -10.20 17.87
N LEU A 56 -21.12 -9.75 16.68
CA LEU A 56 -20.27 -9.08 15.74
C LEU A 56 -20.38 -7.56 15.96
N VAL A 57 -19.27 -6.88 16.18
CA VAL A 57 -19.22 -5.44 16.40
C VAL A 57 -18.54 -4.78 15.21
N VAL A 58 -19.25 -3.91 14.50
CA VAL A 58 -18.72 -3.12 13.40
C VAL A 58 -18.41 -1.72 13.88
N ASN A 59 -17.16 -1.29 13.77
CA ASN A 59 -16.70 0.05 14.09
C ASN A 59 -16.57 0.88 12.80
N THR A 60 -17.32 1.97 12.71
CA THR A 60 -17.35 2.80 11.49
C THR A 60 -16.31 3.92 11.48
N THR A 61 -15.40 4.00 12.44
CA THR A 61 -14.39 5.06 12.53
C THR A 61 -13.60 5.21 11.24
N ASP A 62 -13.15 4.11 10.67
CA ASP A 62 -12.40 4.12 9.40
C ASP A 62 -13.29 4.15 8.17
N LEU A 63 -14.48 3.57 8.26
CA LEU A 63 -15.44 3.51 7.16
C LEU A 63 -16.07 4.87 6.84
N GLY A 64 -16.23 5.72 7.84
CA GLY A 64 -16.95 6.99 7.76
C GLY A 64 -16.06 8.23 7.88
N LYS A 65 -14.75 8.15 7.62
CA LYS A 65 -13.81 9.30 7.73
C LYS A 65 -14.19 10.51 6.88
N ASP A 66 -14.84 10.28 5.75
CA ASP A 66 -15.30 11.30 4.81
C ASP A 66 -16.75 11.76 5.08
N ILE A 67 -17.42 11.15 6.06
CA ILE A 67 -18.81 11.51 6.44
C ILE A 67 -18.75 12.42 7.65
N THR A 68 -18.96 13.71 7.40
CA THR A 68 -18.93 14.74 8.44
C THR A 68 -20.31 15.24 8.78
N GLY A 69 -20.55 15.46 10.07
CA GLY A 69 -21.72 16.17 10.59
C GLY A 69 -21.49 17.68 10.69
N PHE A 70 -22.08 18.31 11.71
CA PHE A 70 -21.89 19.75 11.94
C PHE A 70 -20.55 20.06 12.59
N GLY A 71 -20.15 19.28 13.61
CA GLY A 71 -18.91 19.47 14.36
C GLY A 71 -17.75 18.57 13.89
N GLY A 72 -18.04 17.54 13.11
CA GLY A 72 -17.03 16.58 12.66
C GLY A 72 -17.61 15.22 12.28
N THR A 73 -16.77 14.18 12.31
CA THR A 73 -17.24 12.80 12.08
C THR A 73 -18.00 12.26 13.27
N VAL A 74 -19.00 11.40 13.03
CA VAL A 74 -19.78 10.72 14.08
C VAL A 74 -19.60 9.21 13.90
N PRO A 75 -18.49 8.64 14.37
CA PRO A 75 -18.25 7.21 14.28
C PRO A 75 -19.21 6.42 15.16
N LEU A 76 -19.58 5.22 14.70
CA LEU A 76 -20.55 4.35 15.35
C LEU A 76 -19.96 2.96 15.62
N LYS A 77 -20.46 2.31 16.67
CA LYS A 77 -20.34 0.88 16.90
C LYS A 77 -21.69 0.23 16.67
N ILE A 78 -21.76 -0.71 15.74
CA ILE A 78 -22.96 -1.46 15.39
C ILE A 78 -22.81 -2.88 15.93
N TYR A 79 -23.66 -3.28 16.85
CA TYR A 79 -23.67 -4.62 17.44
C TYR A 79 -24.66 -5.50 16.68
N ILE A 80 -24.19 -6.61 16.15
CA ILE A 80 -24.98 -7.55 15.34
C ILE A 80 -24.90 -8.93 15.97
N ARG A 81 -26.06 -9.52 16.25
CA ARG A 81 -26.18 -10.88 16.78
C ARG A 81 -27.24 -11.64 16.01
N ASP A 82 -26.95 -12.87 15.61
CA ASP A 82 -27.86 -13.71 14.85
C ASP A 82 -28.44 -13.03 13.60
N GLY A 83 -27.58 -12.24 12.91
CA GLY A 83 -27.95 -11.49 11.71
C GLY A 83 -28.84 -10.27 11.93
N LYS A 84 -29.10 -9.89 13.19
CA LYS A 84 -29.90 -8.69 13.55
C LYS A 84 -29.05 -7.66 14.30
N ILE A 85 -29.35 -6.40 14.07
CA ILE A 85 -28.74 -5.28 14.80
C ILE A 85 -29.38 -5.26 16.20
N THR A 86 -28.58 -5.45 17.23
CA THR A 86 -29.04 -5.46 18.61
C THR A 86 -28.92 -4.09 19.29
N LYS A 87 -27.91 -3.31 18.87
CA LYS A 87 -27.63 -2.00 19.45
C LYS A 87 -26.73 -1.18 18.52
N VAL A 88 -26.92 0.13 18.54
CA VAL A 88 -26.01 1.08 17.89
C VAL A 88 -25.54 2.09 18.94
N GLU A 89 -24.24 2.28 19.04
CA GLU A 89 -23.62 3.26 19.93
C GLU A 89 -22.81 4.28 19.12
N ALA A 90 -22.95 5.56 19.45
CA ALA A 90 -22.03 6.56 18.93
C ALA A 90 -20.76 6.60 19.79
N LEU A 91 -19.62 6.63 19.13
CA LEU A 91 -18.32 6.84 19.74
C LEU A 91 -18.10 8.33 20.03
N ASP A 92 -16.96 8.65 20.64
CA ASP A 92 -16.57 10.03 20.89
C ASP A 92 -16.55 10.80 19.57
N ASN A 93 -17.24 11.93 19.55
CA ASN A 93 -17.42 12.75 18.37
C ASN A 93 -17.34 14.24 18.76
N ALA A 94 -17.07 15.09 17.75
CA ALA A 94 -16.93 16.53 17.95
C ALA A 94 -18.24 17.31 17.75
N GLU A 95 -19.39 16.62 17.69
CA GLU A 95 -20.69 17.27 17.56
C GLU A 95 -21.05 18.14 18.77
N SER A 96 -21.73 19.25 18.53
CA SER A 96 -22.25 20.07 19.63
C SER A 96 -23.28 19.29 20.42
N PRO A 97 -23.22 19.28 21.78
CA PRO A 97 -24.10 18.49 22.62
C PRO A 97 -25.58 18.68 22.34
N GLU A 98 -25.99 19.93 22.03
CA GLU A 98 -27.37 20.27 21.71
C GLU A 98 -27.87 19.61 20.42
N PHE A 99 -27.08 19.57 19.39
CA PHE A 99 -27.43 18.92 18.11
C PHE A 99 -27.36 17.40 18.23
N PHE A 100 -26.36 16.88 18.92
CA PHE A 100 -26.20 15.45 19.14
C PHE A 100 -27.35 14.85 19.96
N GLN A 101 -27.81 15.54 20.99
CA GLN A 101 -28.97 15.11 21.81
C GLN A 101 -30.22 14.92 20.92
N LYS A 102 -30.48 15.82 19.98
CA LYS A 102 -31.62 15.72 19.06
C LYS A 102 -31.56 14.50 18.16
N VAL A 103 -30.36 14.14 17.66
CA VAL A 103 -30.18 13.05 16.72
C VAL A 103 -29.97 11.70 17.40
N LYS A 104 -29.75 11.65 18.70
CA LYS A 104 -29.53 10.42 19.44
C LYS A 104 -30.67 9.40 19.29
N VAL A 105 -31.89 9.88 19.07
CA VAL A 105 -33.07 9.04 18.80
C VAL A 105 -32.92 8.22 17.52
N LEU A 106 -32.06 8.64 16.57
CA LEU A 106 -31.82 7.87 15.36
C LEU A 106 -31.09 6.56 15.64
N LEU A 107 -30.24 6.48 16.68
CA LEU A 107 -29.44 5.31 17.00
C LEU A 107 -30.31 4.06 17.27
N THR A 108 -31.55 4.23 17.73
CA THR A 108 -32.46 3.13 18.04
C THR A 108 -33.34 2.72 16.83
N ARG A 109 -33.28 3.42 15.70
CA ARG A 109 -34.14 3.15 14.55
C ARG A 109 -33.86 1.81 13.88
N TRP A 110 -32.64 1.31 14.02
CA TRP A 110 -32.19 0.05 13.41
C TRP A 110 -32.25 -1.14 14.37
N ASP A 111 -32.56 -0.93 15.66
CA ASP A 111 -32.60 -2.01 16.64
C ASP A 111 -33.62 -3.10 16.26
N GLY A 112 -33.21 -4.35 16.36
CA GLY A 112 -34.01 -5.54 16.05
C GLY A 112 -34.15 -5.87 14.55
N LYS A 113 -33.65 -5.01 13.64
CA LYS A 113 -33.73 -5.23 12.20
C LYS A 113 -32.63 -6.15 11.70
N THR A 114 -32.94 -6.94 10.67
CA THR A 114 -31.91 -7.67 9.91
C THR A 114 -31.05 -6.70 9.11
N LEU A 115 -29.86 -7.17 8.66
CA LEU A 115 -28.97 -6.33 7.86
C LEU A 115 -29.64 -5.87 6.55
N ASP A 116 -30.48 -6.70 5.95
CA ASP A 116 -31.16 -6.36 4.69
C ASP A 116 -32.31 -5.36 4.92
N GLU A 117 -33.10 -5.55 5.98
CA GLU A 117 -34.13 -4.58 6.39
C GLU A 117 -33.52 -3.24 6.77
N ALA A 118 -32.37 -3.28 7.47
CA ALA A 118 -31.64 -2.09 7.90
C ALA A 118 -31.02 -1.33 6.71
N ALA A 119 -30.55 -2.05 5.69
CA ALA A 119 -30.03 -1.46 4.44
C ALA A 119 -31.12 -0.79 3.60
N ALA A 120 -32.33 -1.37 3.60
CA ALA A 120 -33.49 -0.85 2.86
C ALA A 120 -34.25 0.27 3.61
N LEU A 121 -33.88 0.50 4.88
CA LEU A 121 -34.58 1.47 5.72
C LEU A 121 -34.24 2.90 5.30
N ASP A 122 -35.26 3.62 4.86
CA ASP A 122 -35.17 5.07 4.64
C ASP A 122 -35.40 5.81 5.95
N VAL A 123 -34.40 6.53 6.42
CA VAL A 123 -34.42 7.24 7.70
C VAL A 123 -34.30 8.74 7.43
N ASP A 124 -35.34 9.46 7.82
CA ASP A 124 -35.38 10.92 7.68
C ASP A 124 -34.44 11.62 8.67
N ALA A 125 -33.82 12.69 8.22
CA ALA A 125 -33.02 13.55 9.08
C ALA A 125 -33.90 14.29 10.09
N VAL A 126 -33.40 14.44 11.30
CA VAL A 126 -34.10 15.21 12.37
C VAL A 126 -34.07 16.70 12.03
N SER A 127 -35.23 17.32 12.04
CA SER A 127 -35.36 18.75 11.77
C SER A 127 -34.56 19.59 12.77
N GLY A 128 -33.77 20.54 12.24
CA GLY A 128 -32.88 21.37 13.06
C GLY A 128 -31.55 20.72 13.48
N ALA A 129 -31.26 19.48 12.99
CA ALA A 129 -29.97 18.81 13.16
C ALA A 129 -29.60 17.96 11.92
N THR A 130 -29.85 18.49 10.74
CA THR A 130 -29.77 17.77 9.47
C THR A 130 -28.36 17.24 9.19
N PHE A 131 -27.30 18.01 9.47
CA PHE A 131 -25.92 17.59 9.21
C PHE A 131 -25.51 16.42 10.13
N SER A 132 -25.78 16.53 11.44
CA SER A 132 -25.50 15.46 12.40
C SER A 132 -26.33 14.20 12.10
N SER A 133 -27.57 14.35 11.63
CA SER A 133 -28.41 13.23 11.17
C SER A 133 -27.79 12.51 9.98
N ARG A 134 -27.34 13.25 8.98
CA ARG A 134 -26.68 12.68 7.78
C ARG A 134 -25.40 11.93 8.13
N ALA A 135 -24.65 12.43 9.11
CA ALA A 135 -23.45 11.73 9.60
C ALA A 135 -23.78 10.37 10.21
N ILE A 136 -24.81 10.29 11.07
CA ILE A 136 -25.27 9.02 11.65
C ILE A 136 -25.80 8.07 10.56
N ILE A 137 -26.70 8.55 9.70
CA ILE A 137 -27.30 7.74 8.64
C ILE A 137 -26.23 7.19 7.68
N GLY A 138 -25.33 8.05 7.24
CA GLY A 138 -24.24 7.64 6.33
C GLY A 138 -23.28 6.63 6.94
N ASN A 139 -22.90 6.80 8.22
CA ASN A 139 -22.08 5.83 8.95
C ASN A 139 -22.82 4.49 9.13
N MET A 140 -24.12 4.52 9.43
CA MET A 140 -24.94 3.31 9.51
C MET A 140 -24.98 2.58 8.16
N GLN A 141 -25.26 3.27 7.07
CA GLN A 141 -25.31 2.66 5.73
C GLN A 141 -23.98 1.98 5.36
N ARG A 142 -22.85 2.65 5.62
CA ARG A 142 -21.52 2.04 5.37
C ARG A 142 -21.22 0.87 6.29
N GLY A 143 -21.57 0.98 7.57
CA GLY A 143 -21.38 -0.10 8.53
C GLY A 143 -22.20 -1.33 8.19
N ILE A 144 -23.47 -1.16 7.78
CA ILE A 144 -24.35 -2.24 7.33
C ILE A 144 -23.83 -2.89 6.06
N GLN A 145 -23.44 -2.10 5.04
CA GLN A 145 -22.86 -2.63 3.80
C GLN A 145 -21.59 -3.43 4.07
N TYR A 146 -20.76 -2.96 4.98
CA TYR A 146 -19.55 -3.68 5.38
C TYR A 146 -19.88 -4.98 6.10
N ALA A 147 -20.87 -4.97 7.02
CA ALA A 147 -21.34 -6.16 7.72
C ALA A 147 -21.94 -7.19 6.75
N GLN A 148 -22.74 -6.76 5.79
CA GLN A 148 -23.31 -7.64 4.74
C GLN A 148 -22.21 -8.32 3.93
N ARG A 149 -21.19 -7.57 3.49
CA ARG A 149 -20.04 -8.14 2.79
C ARG A 149 -19.29 -9.14 3.67
N ALA A 150 -19.02 -8.80 4.92
CA ALA A 150 -18.34 -9.69 5.86
C ALA A 150 -19.16 -10.95 6.19
N ALA A 151 -20.49 -10.87 6.24
CA ALA A 151 -21.37 -12.02 6.43
C ALA A 151 -21.44 -12.91 5.18
N ALA A 152 -21.33 -12.32 3.98
CA ALA A 152 -21.27 -13.05 2.72
C ALA A 152 -19.93 -13.76 2.51
N THR A 153 -18.84 -13.29 3.12
CA THR A 153 -17.48 -13.83 2.97
C THR A 153 -17.24 -15.06 3.85
N ASN A 154 -17.88 -16.19 3.52
CA ASN A 154 -17.58 -17.46 4.17
C ASN A 154 -16.69 -18.39 3.32
N HIS A 155 -16.27 -17.96 2.12
CA HIS A 155 -15.39 -18.72 1.26
C HIS A 155 -14.03 -18.04 1.10
N TRP A 156 -12.94 -18.83 1.14
CA TRP A 156 -11.57 -18.34 0.97
C TRP A 156 -11.35 -17.58 -0.35
N TYR A 157 -12.14 -17.84 -1.38
CA TYR A 157 -12.09 -17.15 -2.68
C TYR A 157 -12.80 -15.79 -2.66
N ASP A 158 -13.66 -15.49 -1.67
CA ASP A 158 -14.26 -14.17 -1.52
C ASP A 158 -13.25 -13.13 -0.99
N ALA A 159 -12.14 -13.62 -0.40
CA ALA A 159 -10.96 -12.79 -0.07
C ALA A 159 -10.14 -12.41 -1.31
N LEU A 160 -10.43 -13.00 -2.49
CA LEU A 160 -9.85 -12.61 -3.77
C LEU A 160 -10.61 -11.38 -4.29
N ASP A 161 -10.08 -10.20 -4.02
CA ASP A 161 -10.57 -8.96 -4.65
C ASP A 161 -10.12 -8.94 -6.12
N LEU A 162 -10.89 -9.67 -6.97
CA LEU A 162 -10.63 -9.77 -8.41
C LEU A 162 -11.26 -8.60 -9.16
N SER A 163 -10.81 -7.41 -8.84
CA SER A 163 -11.19 -6.25 -9.66
C SER A 163 -10.55 -6.38 -11.07
N VAL A 164 -11.14 -5.75 -12.06
CA VAL A 164 -10.60 -5.74 -13.43
C VAL A 164 -9.15 -5.20 -13.45
N LYS A 165 -8.83 -4.28 -12.54
CA LYS A 165 -7.47 -3.74 -12.36
C LYS A 165 -6.51 -4.81 -11.88
N ASP A 166 -6.90 -5.61 -10.88
CA ASP A 166 -6.05 -6.64 -10.28
C ASP A 166 -5.81 -7.79 -11.26
N ILE A 167 -6.83 -8.18 -12.00
CA ILE A 167 -6.69 -9.19 -13.07
C ILE A 167 -5.73 -8.69 -14.16
N ALA A 168 -5.92 -7.48 -14.67
CA ALA A 168 -5.04 -6.91 -15.69
C ALA A 168 -3.60 -6.75 -15.16
N GLY A 169 -3.43 -6.24 -13.94
CA GLY A 169 -2.15 -6.13 -13.27
C GLY A 169 -1.45 -7.47 -13.09
N LEU A 170 -2.19 -8.49 -12.67
CA LEU A 170 -1.68 -9.85 -12.49
C LEU A 170 -1.21 -10.46 -13.81
N ILE A 171 -2.01 -10.34 -14.88
CA ILE A 171 -1.64 -10.83 -16.22
C ILE A 171 -0.35 -10.15 -16.69
N VAL A 172 -0.27 -8.84 -16.61
CA VAL A 172 0.93 -8.09 -17.04
C VAL A 172 2.14 -8.43 -16.18
N ALA A 173 1.98 -8.56 -14.87
CA ALA A 173 3.05 -8.94 -13.95
C ALA A 173 3.53 -10.38 -14.21
N LEU A 174 2.62 -11.34 -14.45
CA LEU A 174 2.96 -12.71 -14.83
C LEU A 174 3.69 -12.77 -16.18
N MET A 175 3.22 -12.03 -17.18
CA MET A 175 3.90 -11.93 -18.46
C MET A 175 5.33 -11.38 -18.30
N ALA A 176 5.51 -10.34 -17.48
CA ALA A 176 6.82 -9.75 -17.19
C ALA A 176 7.72 -10.68 -16.36
N ALA A 177 7.13 -11.52 -15.49
CA ALA A 177 7.87 -12.46 -14.66
C ALA A 177 8.34 -13.68 -15.45
N VAL A 178 7.49 -14.26 -16.30
CA VAL A 178 7.71 -15.57 -16.92
C VAL A 178 8.30 -15.48 -18.33
N VAL A 179 7.69 -14.67 -19.21
CA VAL A 179 8.05 -14.69 -20.64
C VAL A 179 9.50 -14.31 -20.90
N PRO A 180 10.13 -13.30 -20.24
CA PRO A 180 11.53 -12.96 -20.48
C PRO A 180 12.52 -14.04 -20.04
N LEU A 181 12.09 -15.08 -19.32
CA LEU A 181 12.96 -16.21 -18.97
C LEU A 181 13.23 -17.11 -20.19
N PHE A 182 12.24 -17.23 -21.08
CA PHE A 182 12.25 -18.16 -22.22
C PHE A 182 12.38 -17.45 -23.57
N TYR A 183 11.79 -16.24 -23.68
CA TYR A 183 11.67 -15.55 -24.94
C TYR A 183 12.37 -14.18 -24.94
N HIS A 184 13.45 -14.05 -25.72
CA HIS A 184 14.31 -12.86 -25.77
C HIS A 184 14.11 -12.07 -27.06
N ASN A 185 12.91 -11.56 -27.32
CA ASN A 185 12.62 -10.76 -28.51
C ASN A 185 12.58 -9.26 -28.17
N ARG A 186 13.27 -8.44 -29.02
CA ARG A 186 13.30 -6.98 -28.83
C ARG A 186 11.92 -6.34 -28.94
N ARG A 187 11.04 -6.83 -29.82
CA ARG A 187 9.67 -6.30 -30.00
C ARG A 187 8.81 -6.59 -28.76
N TYR A 188 8.84 -7.84 -28.30
CA TYR A 188 8.16 -8.24 -27.06
C TYR A 188 8.59 -7.36 -25.87
N ARG A 189 9.91 -7.14 -25.72
CA ARG A 189 10.43 -6.33 -24.61
C ARG A 189 9.89 -4.89 -24.63
N VAL A 190 9.75 -4.27 -25.80
CA VAL A 190 9.16 -2.92 -25.91
C VAL A 190 7.68 -2.94 -25.53
N ILE A 191 6.91 -3.91 -26.03
CA ILE A 191 5.49 -4.05 -25.70
C ILE A 191 5.32 -4.26 -24.19
N GLN A 192 6.12 -5.17 -23.60
CA GLN A 192 6.07 -5.44 -22.16
C GLN A 192 6.39 -4.19 -21.34
N GLN A 193 7.38 -3.40 -21.76
CA GLN A 193 7.73 -2.14 -21.07
C GLN A 193 6.60 -1.11 -21.15
N LEU A 194 5.91 -1.00 -22.28
CA LEU A 194 4.71 -0.15 -22.41
C LEU A 194 3.58 -0.63 -21.51
N LEU A 195 3.32 -1.94 -21.45
CA LEU A 195 2.33 -2.51 -20.55
C LEU A 195 2.68 -2.30 -19.06
N ASN A 196 3.95 -2.44 -18.68
CA ASN A 196 4.40 -2.16 -17.32
C ASN A 196 4.13 -0.70 -16.93
N ILE A 197 4.38 0.25 -17.82
CA ILE A 197 4.13 1.68 -17.57
C ILE A 197 2.64 1.95 -17.47
N ALA A 198 1.85 1.50 -18.45
CA ALA A 198 0.44 1.82 -18.56
C ALA A 198 -0.38 1.09 -17.47
N VAL A 199 -0.19 -0.22 -17.32
CA VAL A 199 -1.01 -1.04 -16.42
C VAL A 199 -0.44 -1.03 -15.01
N LEU A 200 0.80 -1.49 -14.79
CA LEU A 200 1.37 -1.56 -13.44
C LEU A 200 1.68 -0.17 -12.85
N GLY A 201 2.12 0.79 -13.70
CA GLY A 201 2.40 2.15 -13.26
C GLY A 201 1.13 2.97 -13.06
N PHE A 202 0.50 3.41 -14.15
CA PHE A 202 -0.60 4.39 -14.09
C PHE A 202 -1.94 3.81 -13.67
N TRP A 203 -2.28 2.59 -14.11
CA TRP A 203 -3.62 2.05 -13.82
C TRP A 203 -3.70 1.37 -12.46
N CYS A 204 -2.77 0.44 -12.15
CA CYS A 204 -2.77 -0.30 -10.89
C CYS A 204 -1.98 0.40 -9.77
N GLY A 205 -1.00 1.26 -10.11
CA GLY A 205 -0.11 1.85 -9.12
C GLY A 205 0.73 0.83 -8.33
N SER A 206 1.00 -0.34 -8.94
CA SER A 206 1.64 -1.46 -8.27
C SER A 206 3.14 -1.49 -8.56
N PHE A 207 3.93 -1.13 -7.56
CA PHE A 207 5.40 -1.14 -7.61
C PHE A 207 5.99 -1.39 -6.22
N ILE A 208 7.25 -1.80 -6.17
CA ILE A 208 7.97 -1.96 -4.91
C ILE A 208 8.65 -0.65 -4.56
N SER A 209 8.25 -0.07 -3.42
CA SER A 209 8.84 1.11 -2.78
C SER A 209 9.24 0.79 -1.34
N TYR A 210 10.01 1.67 -0.69
CA TYR A 210 10.27 1.51 0.75
C TYR A 210 8.99 1.58 1.58
N THR A 211 8.07 2.46 1.22
CA THR A 211 6.76 2.57 1.88
C THR A 211 6.00 1.25 1.82
N SER A 212 5.92 0.60 0.65
CA SER A 212 5.25 -0.70 0.53
C SER A 212 5.97 -1.80 1.30
N LEU A 213 7.31 -1.84 1.30
CA LEU A 213 8.07 -2.83 2.07
C LEU A 213 7.85 -2.69 3.58
N ILE A 214 7.89 -1.46 4.10
CA ILE A 214 7.62 -1.19 5.52
C ILE A 214 6.18 -1.55 5.87
N SER A 215 5.20 -1.17 5.04
CA SER A 215 3.80 -1.52 5.25
C SER A 215 3.56 -3.03 5.28
N PHE A 216 4.20 -3.80 4.40
CA PHE A 216 4.11 -5.25 4.41
C PHE A 216 4.74 -5.89 5.66
N MET A 217 5.81 -5.29 6.20
CA MET A 217 6.41 -5.76 7.46
C MET A 217 5.58 -5.39 8.68
N SER A 218 4.94 -4.21 8.69
CA SER A 218 4.05 -3.76 9.76
C SER A 218 2.76 -4.55 9.85
N ASN A 219 2.04 -4.63 8.71
CA ASN A 219 0.66 -5.12 8.67
C ASN A 219 0.54 -6.58 8.21
N GLY A 220 1.65 -7.18 7.74
CA GLY A 220 1.64 -8.46 7.06
C GLY A 220 1.17 -8.34 5.59
N ILE A 221 1.24 -9.46 4.89
CA ILE A 221 0.78 -9.56 3.48
C ILE A 221 -0.38 -10.54 3.44
N ASN A 222 -1.56 -10.05 3.13
CA ASN A 222 -2.64 -10.93 2.72
C ASN A 222 -2.41 -11.33 1.25
N VAL A 223 -1.86 -12.53 1.05
CA VAL A 223 -1.47 -13.04 -0.27
C VAL A 223 -2.65 -13.11 -1.23
N LEU A 224 -3.85 -13.40 -0.72
CA LEU A 224 -5.06 -13.55 -1.53
C LEU A 224 -5.60 -12.22 -2.05
N SER A 225 -5.55 -11.17 -1.24
CA SER A 225 -6.00 -9.82 -1.65
C SER A 225 -4.91 -9.00 -2.34
N LEU A 226 -3.61 -9.37 -2.18
CA LEU A 226 -2.46 -8.64 -2.70
C LEU A 226 -1.63 -9.49 -3.68
N LEU A 227 -2.29 -10.14 -4.66
CA LEU A 227 -1.65 -11.05 -5.61
C LEU A 227 -0.55 -10.35 -6.44
N VAL A 228 -0.82 -9.15 -6.97
CA VAL A 228 0.16 -8.40 -7.77
C VAL A 228 1.39 -8.02 -6.93
N PRO A 229 1.28 -7.34 -5.78
CA PRO A 229 2.43 -7.05 -4.91
C PRO A 229 3.20 -8.29 -4.49
N THR A 230 2.52 -9.39 -4.18
CA THR A 230 3.16 -10.66 -3.81
C THR A 230 4.02 -11.21 -4.95
N LEU A 231 3.51 -11.21 -6.18
CA LEU A 231 4.27 -11.61 -7.36
C LEU A 231 5.48 -10.70 -7.60
N LEU A 232 5.33 -9.38 -7.40
CA LEU A 232 6.44 -8.43 -7.51
C LEU A 232 7.54 -8.73 -6.48
N LEU A 233 7.17 -9.04 -5.22
CA LEU A 233 8.14 -9.42 -4.18
C LEU A 233 8.88 -10.72 -4.53
N ILE A 234 8.17 -11.73 -5.04
CA ILE A 234 8.80 -12.98 -5.49
C ILE A 234 9.84 -12.69 -6.58
N THR A 235 9.49 -11.89 -7.57
CA THR A 235 10.42 -11.54 -8.66
C THR A 235 11.60 -10.68 -8.20
N ALA A 236 11.42 -9.88 -7.17
CA ALA A 236 12.46 -9.01 -6.61
C ALA A 236 13.45 -9.75 -5.71
N PHE A 237 12.98 -10.69 -4.88
CA PHE A 237 13.80 -11.33 -3.85
C PHE A 237 14.10 -12.80 -4.12
N VAL A 238 13.19 -13.54 -4.76
CA VAL A 238 13.38 -14.98 -5.01
C VAL A 238 14.14 -15.22 -6.32
N TYR A 239 13.84 -14.49 -7.41
CA TYR A 239 14.51 -14.68 -8.70
C TYR A 239 16.03 -14.48 -8.66
N PRO A 240 16.59 -13.51 -7.90
CA PRO A 240 18.03 -13.37 -7.73
C PRO A 240 18.71 -14.61 -7.12
N LEU A 241 18.02 -15.35 -6.25
CA LEU A 241 18.54 -16.61 -5.67
C LEU A 241 18.80 -17.69 -6.74
N PHE A 242 18.06 -17.62 -7.87
CA PHE A 242 18.24 -18.47 -9.05
C PHE A 242 19.13 -17.84 -10.13
N GLY A 243 19.93 -16.82 -9.77
CA GLY A 243 20.90 -16.19 -10.65
C GLY A 243 20.34 -15.12 -11.58
N LYS A 244 19.06 -14.76 -11.48
CA LYS A 244 18.41 -13.72 -12.28
C LYS A 244 18.53 -12.36 -11.60
N ARG A 245 19.71 -11.77 -11.62
CA ARG A 245 20.03 -10.51 -10.94
C ARG A 245 19.24 -9.34 -11.49
N GLN A 246 18.79 -8.46 -10.58
CA GLN A 246 18.03 -7.23 -10.91
C GLN A 246 16.83 -7.47 -11.83
N TYR A 247 16.23 -8.67 -11.73
CA TYR A 247 15.17 -9.10 -12.64
C TYR A 247 13.96 -8.16 -12.56
N TYR A 248 13.52 -7.84 -11.35
CA TYR A 248 12.43 -6.88 -11.11
C TYR A 248 12.71 -5.52 -11.76
N CYS A 249 13.86 -4.91 -11.45
CA CYS A 249 14.23 -3.60 -11.97
C CYS A 249 14.37 -3.56 -13.50
N THR A 250 14.67 -4.70 -14.12
CA THR A 250 14.95 -4.78 -15.55
C THR A 250 13.71 -5.10 -16.37
N ASN A 251 12.80 -5.94 -15.86
CA ASN A 251 11.70 -6.48 -16.64
C ASN A 251 10.32 -6.05 -16.17
N ILE A 252 10.16 -5.61 -14.91
CA ILE A 252 8.85 -5.37 -14.30
C ILE A 252 8.66 -3.92 -13.88
N CYS A 253 9.65 -3.34 -13.18
CA CYS A 253 9.54 -2.00 -12.61
C CYS A 253 9.05 -0.95 -13.64
N PRO A 254 7.91 -0.26 -13.39
CA PRO A 254 7.36 0.72 -14.35
C PRO A 254 8.34 1.86 -14.64
N PHE A 255 8.97 2.42 -13.60
CA PHE A 255 9.94 3.51 -13.77
C PHE A 255 11.22 3.07 -14.47
N GLY A 256 11.69 1.84 -14.20
CA GLY A 256 12.80 1.23 -14.93
C GLY A 256 12.47 1.04 -16.41
N SER A 257 11.25 0.62 -16.72
CA SER A 257 10.73 0.46 -18.08
C SER A 257 10.64 1.80 -18.82
N LEU A 258 10.14 2.85 -18.15
CA LEU A 258 10.05 4.21 -18.68
C LEU A 258 11.42 4.77 -19.05
N GLN A 259 12.39 4.67 -18.13
CA GLN A 259 13.75 5.14 -18.37
C GLN A 259 14.44 4.37 -19.53
N GLU A 260 14.18 3.08 -19.64
CA GLU A 260 14.76 2.28 -20.73
C GLU A 260 14.14 2.61 -22.07
N LEU A 261 12.82 2.81 -22.15
CA LEU A 261 12.14 3.22 -23.39
C LEU A 261 12.65 4.56 -23.90
N VAL A 262 12.67 5.58 -23.04
CA VAL A 262 13.21 6.90 -23.38
C VAL A 262 14.69 6.78 -23.77
N GLY A 263 15.44 5.98 -23.01
CA GLY A 263 16.83 5.71 -23.34
C GLY A 263 17.04 5.06 -24.70
N ARG A 264 16.10 4.26 -25.20
CA ARG A 264 16.19 3.63 -26.54
C ARG A 264 15.72 4.54 -27.67
N ALA A 265 14.82 5.48 -27.39
CA ALA A 265 14.29 6.41 -28.37
C ALA A 265 15.37 7.36 -28.93
N VAL A 266 16.35 7.71 -28.10
CA VAL A 266 17.45 8.61 -28.50
C VAL A 266 18.69 7.80 -28.80
N PRO A 267 19.25 7.87 -30.02
CA PRO A 267 20.43 7.07 -30.43
C PRO A 267 21.72 7.57 -29.76
N TYR A 268 21.81 8.86 -29.46
CA TYR A 268 22.98 9.46 -28.84
C TYR A 268 23.09 9.09 -27.35
N LYS A 269 24.21 8.44 -26.99
CA LYS A 269 24.50 8.06 -25.60
C LYS A 269 25.88 8.53 -25.17
N VAL A 270 25.93 9.20 -24.03
CA VAL A 270 27.21 9.56 -23.40
C VAL A 270 27.79 8.32 -22.71
N ARG A 271 28.99 7.96 -23.12
CA ARG A 271 29.79 6.92 -22.44
C ARG A 271 30.48 7.54 -21.23
N LEU A 272 30.00 7.19 -20.05
CA LEU A 272 30.61 7.63 -18.80
C LEU A 272 31.99 6.98 -18.61
N LYS A 273 32.99 7.78 -18.24
CA LYS A 273 34.32 7.26 -17.87
C LYS A 273 34.22 6.30 -16.68
N SER A 274 35.01 5.22 -16.69
CA SER A 274 34.97 4.19 -15.63
C SER A 274 35.20 4.75 -14.22
N GLY A 275 36.05 5.77 -14.08
CA GLY A 275 36.29 6.47 -12.82
C GLY A 275 35.03 7.19 -12.29
N LEU A 276 34.25 7.84 -13.19
CA LEU A 276 33.00 8.49 -12.80
C LEU A 276 31.94 7.46 -12.39
N VAL A 277 31.83 6.34 -13.11
CA VAL A 277 30.89 5.26 -12.76
C VAL A 277 31.19 4.71 -11.36
N ARG A 278 32.48 4.52 -10.99
CA ARG A 278 32.84 4.07 -9.63
C ARG A 278 32.45 5.08 -8.57
N ARG A 279 32.66 6.38 -8.82
CA ARG A 279 32.26 7.45 -7.87
C ARG A 279 30.74 7.50 -7.69
N LEU A 280 29.98 7.37 -8.77
CA LEU A 280 28.51 7.35 -8.72
C LEU A 280 27.98 6.09 -8.02
N ASP A 281 28.64 4.92 -8.19
CA ASP A 281 28.27 3.70 -7.45
C ASP A 281 28.59 3.82 -5.95
N ALA A 282 29.73 4.45 -5.61
CA ALA A 282 30.06 4.77 -4.21
C ALA A 282 29.05 5.77 -3.62
N PHE A 283 28.73 6.84 -4.35
CA PHE A 283 27.70 7.81 -3.94
C PHE A 283 26.37 7.13 -3.65
N ARG A 284 25.90 6.24 -4.53
CA ARG A 284 24.66 5.50 -4.33
C ARG A 284 24.66 4.68 -3.04
N LYS A 285 25.78 4.00 -2.72
CA LYS A 285 25.92 3.21 -1.49
C LYS A 285 25.90 4.09 -0.25
N VAL A 286 26.62 5.23 -0.29
CA VAL A 286 26.64 6.21 0.80
C VAL A 286 25.25 6.82 0.98
N LEU A 287 24.61 7.25 -0.11
CA LEU A 287 23.25 7.78 -0.08
C LEU A 287 22.29 6.77 0.57
N TRP A 288 22.33 5.51 0.13
CA TRP A 288 21.50 4.46 0.70
C TRP A 288 21.76 4.25 2.19
N ALA A 289 23.03 4.21 2.61
CA ALA A 289 23.39 4.06 4.01
C ALA A 289 22.88 5.22 4.88
N VAL A 290 23.00 6.47 4.38
CA VAL A 290 22.48 7.67 5.05
C VAL A 290 20.96 7.61 5.16
N LEU A 291 20.26 7.27 4.08
CA LEU A 291 18.81 7.14 4.09
C LEU A 291 18.32 6.04 5.05
N MET A 292 19.04 4.91 5.11
CA MET A 292 18.75 3.85 6.09
C MET A 292 18.99 4.31 7.53
N LEU A 293 20.07 5.06 7.77
CA LEU A 293 20.34 5.65 9.08
C LEU A 293 19.21 6.62 9.48
N CYS A 294 18.78 7.48 8.58
CA CYS A 294 17.65 8.39 8.80
C CYS A 294 16.37 7.62 9.17
N LEU A 295 16.06 6.54 8.45
CA LEU A 295 14.92 5.67 8.78
C LEU A 295 15.07 5.05 10.18
N TRP A 296 16.25 4.61 10.52
CA TRP A 296 16.49 3.94 11.78
C TRP A 296 16.48 4.90 12.97
N THR A 297 16.99 6.12 12.77
CA THR A 297 16.96 7.19 13.81
C THR A 297 15.60 7.87 13.91
N GLY A 298 14.74 7.74 12.91
CA GLY A 298 13.46 8.45 12.82
C GLY A 298 13.58 9.92 12.42
N VAL A 299 14.78 10.34 11.98
CA VAL A 299 15.04 11.69 11.49
C VAL A 299 14.70 11.74 10.00
N TRP A 300 13.93 12.75 9.60
CA TRP A 300 13.56 12.98 8.19
C TRP A 300 12.93 11.74 7.51
N PHE A 301 11.86 11.26 8.11
CA PHE A 301 11.09 10.11 7.57
C PHE A 301 10.48 10.38 6.20
N ASP A 302 10.16 11.65 5.91
CA ASP A 302 9.42 12.08 4.73
C ASP A 302 10.15 11.79 3.40
N TRP A 303 11.47 11.45 3.43
CA TRP A 303 12.18 11.13 2.19
C TRP A 303 11.61 9.92 1.44
N ILE A 304 10.91 9.02 2.16
CA ILE A 304 10.25 7.84 1.57
C ILE A 304 9.20 8.27 0.54
N ASP A 305 8.53 9.40 0.79
CA ASP A 305 7.49 9.93 -0.09
C ASP A 305 8.05 10.60 -1.34
N TYR A 306 9.36 10.91 -1.36
CA TYR A 306 10.03 11.48 -2.52
C TYR A 306 10.56 10.44 -3.54
N GLU A 307 10.17 9.19 -3.43
CA GLU A 307 10.51 8.19 -4.45
C GLU A 307 9.75 8.48 -5.77
N PRO A 308 10.46 8.56 -6.93
CA PRO A 308 9.84 8.88 -8.23
C PRO A 308 8.76 7.90 -8.69
N PHE A 309 8.65 6.74 -8.06
CA PHE A 309 7.59 5.76 -8.34
C PHE A 309 6.21 6.33 -8.01
N SER A 310 6.10 7.16 -6.96
CA SER A 310 4.85 7.81 -6.57
C SER A 310 4.29 8.74 -7.64
N ALA A 311 5.13 9.20 -8.59
CA ALA A 311 4.68 10.00 -9.73
C ALA A 311 3.68 9.28 -10.66
N PHE A 312 3.62 7.94 -10.63
CA PHE A 312 2.61 7.18 -11.35
C PHE A 312 1.22 7.32 -10.76
N ILE A 313 1.11 7.65 -9.47
CA ILE A 313 -0.16 7.92 -8.79
C ILE A 313 -0.35 9.45 -8.78
N VAL A 314 -0.70 10.00 -9.95
CA VAL A 314 -0.74 11.46 -10.21
C VAL A 314 -1.63 12.20 -9.20
N GLN A 315 -2.69 11.57 -8.69
CA GLN A 315 -3.64 12.18 -7.75
C GLN A 315 -3.03 12.46 -6.37
N SER A 316 -2.02 11.69 -5.93
CA SER A 316 -1.38 11.84 -4.63
C SER A 316 0.07 12.31 -4.70
N ALA A 317 0.64 12.41 -5.91
CA ALA A 317 2.04 12.79 -6.10
C ALA A 317 2.26 14.30 -5.88
N SER A 318 3.27 14.65 -5.07
CA SER A 318 3.69 16.04 -4.93
C SER A 318 4.37 16.55 -6.21
N TRP A 319 4.27 17.85 -6.48
CA TRP A 319 4.93 18.48 -7.63
C TRP A 319 6.44 18.23 -7.67
N THR A 320 7.08 18.15 -6.52
CA THR A 320 8.52 17.85 -6.39
C THR A 320 8.85 16.45 -6.89
N VAL A 321 8.03 15.45 -6.56
CA VAL A 321 8.19 14.06 -7.03
C VAL A 321 8.00 13.96 -8.54
N ILE A 322 6.99 14.65 -9.08
CA ILE A 322 6.75 14.70 -10.53
C ILE A 322 7.94 15.35 -11.24
N ALA A 323 8.45 16.47 -10.74
CA ALA A 323 9.61 17.15 -11.30
C ALA A 323 10.86 16.26 -11.29
N ILE A 324 11.13 15.55 -10.20
CA ILE A 324 12.24 14.58 -10.09
C ILE A 324 12.06 13.44 -11.10
N ALA A 325 10.85 12.88 -11.22
CA ALA A 325 10.56 11.81 -12.17
C ALA A 325 10.78 12.26 -13.63
N ILE A 326 10.31 13.45 -14.00
CA ILE A 326 10.52 14.03 -15.33
C ILE A 326 12.01 14.28 -15.58
N ALA A 327 12.74 14.88 -14.63
CA ALA A 327 14.17 15.17 -14.76
C ALA A 327 14.99 13.88 -15.02
N PHE A 328 14.77 12.81 -14.23
CA PHE A 328 15.48 11.54 -14.45
C PHE A 328 15.02 10.82 -15.71
N THR A 329 13.77 10.97 -16.12
CA THR A 329 13.27 10.43 -17.39
C THR A 329 13.92 11.16 -18.57
N ALA A 330 14.01 12.48 -18.54
CA ALA A 330 14.72 13.28 -19.56
C ALA A 330 16.22 12.94 -19.59
N LEU A 331 16.86 12.80 -18.43
CA LEU A 331 18.27 12.40 -18.34
C LEU A 331 18.50 10.99 -18.92
N SER A 332 17.48 10.14 -18.93
CA SER A 332 17.54 8.79 -19.53
C SER A 332 17.72 8.83 -21.05
N ALA A 333 17.38 9.95 -21.71
CA ALA A 333 17.66 10.16 -23.12
C ALA A 333 19.17 10.11 -23.43
N VAL A 334 19.98 10.58 -22.48
CA VAL A 334 21.45 10.70 -22.66
C VAL A 334 22.20 9.58 -21.93
N ILE A 335 21.78 9.21 -20.73
CA ILE A 335 22.40 8.17 -19.89
C ILE A 335 21.37 7.06 -19.63
N MET A 336 21.72 5.81 -19.92
CA MET A 336 20.81 4.67 -19.71
C MET A 336 20.49 4.48 -18.24
N ARG A 337 19.18 4.62 -17.86
CA ARG A 337 18.61 4.39 -16.54
C ARG A 337 19.37 5.11 -15.40
N PRO A 338 19.55 6.45 -15.45
CA PRO A 338 20.39 7.16 -14.49
C PRO A 338 19.91 7.02 -13.06
N TYR A 339 18.60 7.14 -12.79
CA TYR A 339 18.04 6.95 -11.47
C TYR A 339 18.26 5.53 -10.93
N CYS A 340 17.87 4.52 -11.69
CA CYS A 340 18.00 3.12 -11.26
C CYS A 340 19.44 2.71 -11.00
N ARG A 341 20.40 3.28 -11.76
CA ARG A 341 21.82 2.93 -11.63
C ARG A 341 22.52 3.64 -10.48
N PHE A 342 22.18 4.90 -10.20
CA PHE A 342 23.02 5.77 -9.38
C PHE A 342 22.32 6.42 -8.18
N VAL A 343 20.99 6.35 -8.10
CA VAL A 343 20.25 7.04 -7.03
C VAL A 343 19.27 6.12 -6.31
N CYS A 344 18.57 5.24 -7.03
CA CYS A 344 17.43 4.46 -6.52
C CYS A 344 17.77 3.69 -5.22
N PRO A 345 17.14 4.03 -4.07
CA PRO A 345 17.38 3.34 -2.82
C PRO A 345 16.83 1.91 -2.82
N THR A 346 15.63 1.71 -3.36
CA THR A 346 15.01 0.38 -3.53
C THR A 346 15.86 -0.51 -4.42
N GLY A 347 16.39 0.01 -5.54
CA GLY A 347 17.32 -0.73 -6.41
C GLY A 347 18.65 -1.04 -5.73
N THR A 348 19.08 -0.24 -4.75
CA THR A 348 20.28 -0.53 -3.96
C THR A 348 20.04 -1.65 -2.96
N LEU A 349 18.90 -1.64 -2.26
CA LEU A 349 18.47 -2.72 -1.37
C LEU A 349 18.44 -4.06 -2.11
N LEU A 350 17.78 -4.12 -3.27
CA LEU A 350 17.72 -5.31 -4.11
C LEU A 350 19.11 -5.77 -4.55
N LYS A 351 20.00 -4.84 -4.91
CA LYS A 351 21.36 -5.18 -5.32
C LYS A 351 22.23 -5.69 -4.17
N ILE A 352 22.03 -5.19 -2.96
CA ILE A 352 22.70 -5.68 -1.75
C ILE A 352 22.22 -7.10 -1.43
N SER A 353 20.91 -7.36 -1.57
CA SER A 353 20.34 -8.70 -1.34
C SER A 353 20.81 -9.74 -2.38
N GLU A 354 21.30 -9.31 -3.56
CA GLU A 354 21.74 -10.18 -4.65
C GLU A 354 23.21 -10.62 -4.56
N ASP A 355 23.96 -10.14 -3.61
CA ASP A 355 25.42 -10.30 -3.43
C ASP A 355 26.27 -9.87 -4.66
N ASN A 356 27.15 -8.95 -4.42
CA ASN A 356 28.12 -8.48 -5.42
C ASN A 356 29.40 -9.33 -5.37
N LYS A 357 29.77 -9.87 -6.53
CA LYS A 357 31.17 -10.18 -6.80
C LYS A 357 31.98 -8.90 -6.86
#